data_e0f1843f85af7372c6d9ba1807b258d4
#
_entry.id   e0f1843f85af7372c6d9ba1807b258d4
#
_cell.length_a   1.000
_cell.length_b   1.000
_cell.length_c   1.000
_cell.angle_alpha   90.00
_cell.angle_beta   90.00
_cell.angle_gamma   90.00
#
_symmetry.space_group_name_H-M   'P 1'
#
loop_
_entity.id
_entity.type
_entity.pdbx_description
1 polymer ?
#
loop_
_entity_poly.entity_id
_entity_poly.type
_entity_poly.pdbx_seq_one_letter_code
_entity_poly.pdbx_strand_id
1 'polypeptide(L)'
;MATDRQIAANRENAKRSTGPKTAAGRWRSSRNAVRHGLSCPLQLDFAMSEKADAIGHILAGKGANDEQLTSTMQVAHAQVELLRIRRVRAELMAAIDVACCDPHQLRRLVALDRYERYAHTKRRRASAKL
;
A
#
# COMPACT_ATOMS: atom_id res chain seq x y z
N MET A 1 20.51 10.89 -12.28
CA MET A 1 19.28 10.96 -13.09
C MET A 1 19.43 10.04 -14.29
N ALA A 2 18.37 9.35 -14.71
CA ALA A 2 18.44 8.54 -15.93
C ALA A 2 18.44 9.45 -17.15
N THR A 3 19.30 9.16 -18.15
CA THR A 3 19.34 9.91 -19.41
C THR A 3 18.12 9.56 -20.28
N ASP A 4 17.72 10.45 -21.19
CA ASP A 4 16.59 10.23 -22.11
C ASP A 4 16.78 8.94 -22.93
N ARG A 5 18.02 8.61 -23.29
CA ARG A 5 18.38 7.37 -23.98
C ARG A 5 18.11 6.13 -23.12
N GLN A 6 18.40 6.21 -21.81
CA GLN A 6 18.10 5.12 -20.87
C GLN A 6 16.59 4.97 -20.65
N ILE A 7 15.85 6.08 -20.58
CA ILE A 7 14.39 6.08 -20.48
C ILE A 7 13.75 5.44 -21.71
N ALA A 8 14.20 5.81 -22.90
CA ALA A 8 13.72 5.23 -24.15
C ALA A 8 14.01 3.73 -24.26
N ALA A 9 15.25 3.31 -23.92
CA ALA A 9 15.63 1.90 -23.89
C ALA A 9 14.81 1.09 -22.88
N ASN A 10 14.56 1.63 -21.68
CA ASN A 10 13.74 0.97 -20.67
C ASN A 10 12.28 0.81 -21.09
N ARG A 11 11.70 1.82 -21.78
CA ARG A 11 10.36 1.72 -22.36
C ARG A 11 10.26 0.65 -23.43
N GLU A 12 11.27 0.55 -24.30
CA GLU A 12 11.29 -0.49 -25.34
C GLU A 12 11.46 -1.89 -24.74
N ASN A 13 12.35 -2.06 -23.75
CA ASN A 13 12.51 -3.29 -23.01
C ASN A 13 11.24 -3.69 -22.25
N ALA A 14 10.51 -2.73 -21.68
CA ALA A 14 9.23 -2.99 -21.01
C ALA A 14 8.16 -3.55 -21.95
N LYS A 15 8.10 -3.06 -23.21
CA LYS A 15 7.18 -3.61 -24.24
C LYS A 15 7.49 -5.08 -24.58
N ARG A 16 8.77 -5.46 -24.55
CA ARG A 16 9.25 -6.83 -24.82
C ARG A 16 9.15 -7.75 -23.62
N SER A 17 9.04 -7.19 -22.41
CA SER A 17 8.96 -7.96 -21.17
C SER A 17 7.57 -8.55 -21.01
N THR A 18 7.44 -9.84 -21.25
CA THR A 18 6.17 -10.58 -21.10
C THR A 18 5.96 -11.15 -19.69
N GLY A 19 6.83 -10.78 -18.73
CA GLY A 19 6.81 -11.35 -17.39
C GLY A 19 7.18 -12.85 -17.34
N PRO A 20 7.03 -13.50 -16.19
CA PRO A 20 7.40 -14.91 -16.05
C PRO A 20 6.42 -15.81 -16.81
N LYS A 21 6.95 -16.64 -17.71
CA LYS A 21 6.17 -17.57 -18.57
C LYS A 21 5.84 -18.88 -17.87
N THR A 22 6.68 -19.34 -16.93
CA THR A 22 6.48 -20.61 -16.23
C THR A 22 5.56 -20.45 -15.01
N ALA A 23 4.83 -21.51 -14.63
CA ALA A 23 4.00 -21.52 -13.43
C ALA A 23 4.81 -21.19 -12.16
N ALA A 24 6.00 -21.78 -12.02
CA ALA A 24 6.91 -21.49 -10.91
C ALA A 24 7.41 -20.02 -10.91
N GLY A 25 7.67 -19.44 -12.07
CA GLY A 25 8.06 -18.03 -12.23
C GLY A 25 6.92 -17.08 -11.85
N ARG A 26 5.70 -17.37 -12.30
CA ARG A 26 4.49 -16.60 -11.91
C ARG A 26 4.24 -16.67 -10.42
N TRP A 27 4.36 -17.85 -9.82
CA TRP A 27 4.22 -18.04 -8.39
C TRP A 27 5.29 -17.26 -7.58
N ARG A 28 6.57 -17.28 -7.99
CA ARG A 28 7.61 -16.45 -7.36
C ARG A 28 7.32 -14.96 -7.51
N SER A 29 6.93 -14.53 -8.69
CA SER A 29 6.61 -13.11 -8.95
C SER A 29 5.42 -12.63 -8.13
N SER A 30 4.35 -13.43 -8.01
CA SER A 30 3.21 -13.10 -7.17
C SER A 30 3.58 -12.98 -5.69
N ARG A 31 4.45 -13.86 -5.18
CA ARG A 31 4.95 -13.78 -3.78
C ARG A 31 5.81 -12.56 -3.52
N ASN A 32 6.56 -12.08 -4.52
CA ASN A 32 7.32 -10.83 -4.38
C ASN A 32 6.41 -9.61 -4.16
N ALA A 33 5.20 -9.62 -4.72
CA ALA A 33 4.20 -8.59 -4.48
C ALA A 33 3.54 -8.69 -3.09
N VAL A 34 3.52 -9.88 -2.49
CA VAL A 34 2.80 -10.16 -1.22
C VAL A 34 3.71 -10.10 0.03
N ARG A 35 4.97 -9.66 -0.10
CA ARG A 35 5.96 -9.67 1.00
C ARG A 35 5.48 -9.07 2.33
N HIS A 36 4.55 -8.13 2.29
CA HIS A 36 3.98 -7.46 3.47
C HIS A 36 2.44 -7.43 3.46
N GLY A 37 1.79 -8.07 2.49
CA GLY A 37 0.35 -7.97 2.31
C GLY A 37 -0.17 -6.56 1.95
N LEU A 38 0.70 -5.54 1.92
CA LEU A 38 0.31 -4.15 1.66
C LEU A 38 -0.04 -3.88 0.20
N SER A 39 0.38 -4.74 -0.72
CA SER A 39 -0.03 -4.69 -2.14
C SER A 39 -1.42 -5.25 -2.37
N CYS A 40 -1.95 -6.03 -1.42
CA CYS A 40 -3.34 -6.50 -1.47
C CYS A 40 -4.26 -5.34 -1.08
N PRO A 41 -5.26 -5.00 -1.92
CA PRO A 41 -6.27 -4.02 -1.56
C PRO A 41 -6.94 -4.37 -0.22
N LEU A 42 -7.29 -3.35 0.56
CA LEU A 42 -7.93 -3.53 1.88
C LEU A 42 -9.22 -4.35 1.77
N GLN A 43 -9.95 -4.21 0.65
CA GLN A 43 -11.18 -4.94 0.36
C GLN A 43 -11.02 -6.46 0.31
N LEU A 44 -9.80 -6.96 0.09
CA LEU A 44 -9.51 -8.41 0.11
C LEU A 44 -9.22 -8.92 1.54
N ASP A 45 -9.01 -8.01 2.49
CA ASP A 45 -8.92 -8.32 3.92
C ASP A 45 -10.28 -8.01 4.56
N PHE A 46 -11.16 -9.00 4.57
CA PHE A 46 -12.57 -8.83 4.95
C PHE A 46 -12.72 -8.20 6.35
N ALA A 47 -11.97 -8.68 7.33
CA ALA A 47 -12.03 -8.18 8.71
C ALA A 47 -11.57 -6.71 8.83
N MET A 48 -10.56 -6.32 8.05
CA MET A 48 -10.07 -4.93 8.05
C MET A 48 -10.98 -4.02 7.23
N SER A 49 -11.59 -4.52 6.15
CA SER A 49 -12.57 -3.77 5.37
C SER A 49 -13.81 -3.46 6.20
N GLU A 50 -14.37 -4.45 6.88
CA GLU A 50 -15.54 -4.28 7.77
C GLU A 50 -15.26 -3.25 8.88
N LYS A 51 -14.08 -3.28 9.49
CA LYS A 51 -13.68 -2.25 10.47
C LYS A 51 -13.59 -0.86 9.87
N ALA A 52 -13.04 -0.74 8.65
CA ALA A 52 -12.96 0.53 7.95
C ALA A 52 -14.36 1.07 7.63
N ASP A 53 -15.27 0.20 7.19
CA ASP A 53 -16.66 0.57 6.89
C ASP A 53 -17.40 1.04 8.15
N ALA A 54 -17.26 0.30 9.28
CA ALA A 54 -17.84 0.71 10.55
C ALA A 54 -17.32 2.08 11.01
N ILE A 55 -16.02 2.34 10.89
CA ILE A 55 -15.44 3.67 11.20
C ILE A 55 -16.01 4.73 10.26
N GLY A 56 -16.13 4.44 8.97
CA GLY A 56 -16.69 5.36 7.98
C GLY A 56 -18.13 5.79 8.31
N HIS A 57 -18.97 4.84 8.70
CA HIS A 57 -20.34 5.12 9.15
C HIS A 57 -20.40 5.97 10.42
N ILE A 58 -19.53 5.68 11.40
CA ILE A 58 -19.43 6.50 12.62
C ILE A 58 -19.01 7.93 12.31
N LEU A 59 -18.02 8.11 11.43
CA LEU A 59 -17.55 9.43 11.02
C LEU A 59 -18.60 10.23 10.22
N ALA A 60 -19.41 9.55 9.41
CA ALA A 60 -20.48 10.19 8.66
C ALA A 60 -21.59 10.73 9.56
N GLY A 61 -21.88 10.04 10.67
CA GLY A 61 -22.96 10.41 11.58
C GLY A 61 -24.36 10.16 11.02
N LYS A 62 -25.36 10.49 11.83
CA LYS A 62 -26.76 10.32 11.46
C LYS A 62 -27.18 11.47 10.52
N GLY A 63 -27.67 11.14 9.32
CA GLY A 63 -28.16 12.12 8.35
C GLY A 63 -27.13 12.60 7.32
N ALA A 64 -25.98 11.95 7.24
CA ALA A 64 -25.02 12.22 6.17
C ALA A 64 -25.64 11.91 4.80
N ASN A 65 -25.37 12.76 3.83
CA ASN A 65 -25.71 12.48 2.43
C ASN A 65 -24.72 11.46 1.81
N ASP A 66 -25.06 10.95 0.61
CA ASP A 66 -24.26 9.92 -0.07
C ASP A 66 -22.83 10.38 -0.36
N GLU A 67 -22.62 11.66 -0.67
CA GLU A 67 -21.30 12.21 -0.94
C GLU A 67 -20.44 12.27 0.33
N GLN A 68 -21.03 12.72 1.43
CA GLN A 68 -20.38 12.73 2.75
C GLN A 68 -20.05 11.30 3.20
N LEU A 69 -21.01 10.37 3.06
CA LEU A 69 -20.77 8.96 3.39
C LEU A 69 -19.60 8.39 2.56
N THR A 70 -19.60 8.62 1.25
CA THR A 70 -18.51 8.17 0.37
C THR A 70 -17.15 8.75 0.81
N SER A 71 -17.11 10.03 1.15
CA SER A 71 -15.87 10.70 1.57
C SER A 71 -15.36 10.19 2.92
N THR A 72 -16.26 10.01 3.90
CA THR A 72 -15.91 9.44 5.22
C THR A 72 -15.42 7.99 5.12
N MET A 73 -16.06 7.18 4.25
CA MET A 73 -15.60 5.81 3.96
C MET A 73 -14.17 5.81 3.37
N GLN A 74 -13.88 6.70 2.42
CA GLN A 74 -12.54 6.84 1.85
C GLN A 74 -11.51 7.26 2.91
N VAL A 75 -11.86 8.16 3.83
CA VAL A 75 -11.00 8.56 4.96
C VAL A 75 -10.74 7.38 5.88
N ALA A 76 -11.78 6.63 6.26
CA ALA A 76 -11.67 5.47 7.14
C ALA A 76 -10.80 4.38 6.52
N HIS A 77 -11.01 4.04 5.25
CA HIS A 77 -10.19 3.08 4.52
C HIS A 77 -8.72 3.50 4.48
N ALA A 78 -8.44 4.77 4.16
CA ALA A 78 -7.05 5.27 4.15
C ALA A 78 -6.42 5.25 5.55
N GLN A 79 -7.19 5.48 6.60
CA GLN A 79 -6.72 5.40 7.98
C GLN A 79 -6.37 3.96 8.37
N VAL A 80 -7.19 2.98 8.00
CA VAL A 80 -6.92 1.56 8.25
C VAL A 80 -5.70 1.09 7.44
N GLU A 81 -5.53 1.55 6.18
CA GLU A 81 -4.31 1.31 5.41
C GLU A 81 -3.05 1.82 6.15
N LEU A 82 -3.11 3.02 6.73
CA LEU A 82 -2.00 3.58 7.54
C LEU A 82 -1.70 2.72 8.77
N LEU A 83 -2.72 2.21 9.46
CA LEU A 83 -2.53 1.31 10.60
C LEU A 83 -1.85 -0.01 10.18
N ARG A 84 -2.24 -0.58 9.04
CA ARG A 84 -1.56 -1.77 8.47
C ARG A 84 -0.08 -1.49 8.19
N ILE A 85 0.22 -0.37 7.56
CA ILE A 85 1.61 0.01 7.25
C ILE A 85 2.43 0.18 8.53
N ARG A 86 1.88 0.85 9.55
CA ARG A 86 2.53 1.04 10.85
C ARG A 86 2.79 -0.29 11.56
N ARG A 87 1.85 -1.22 11.50
CA ARG A 87 2.03 -2.57 12.05
C ARG A 87 3.19 -3.30 11.37
N VAL A 88 3.20 -3.34 10.03
CA VAL A 88 4.29 -3.95 9.26
C VAL A 88 5.63 -3.28 9.56
N ARG A 89 5.65 -1.95 9.70
CA ARG A 89 6.85 -1.20 10.08
C ARG A 89 7.35 -1.63 11.45
N ALA A 90 6.48 -1.72 12.44
CA ALA A 90 6.83 -2.14 13.79
C ALA A 90 7.39 -3.58 13.82
N GLU A 91 6.76 -4.51 13.08
CA GLU A 91 7.23 -5.89 12.94
C GLU A 91 8.63 -5.95 12.28
N LEU A 92 8.88 -5.17 11.22
CA LEU A 92 10.19 -5.09 10.59
C LEU A 92 11.24 -4.47 11.49
N MET A 93 10.91 -3.40 12.22
CA MET A 93 11.82 -2.75 13.16
C MET A 93 12.21 -3.69 14.31
N ALA A 94 11.24 -4.45 14.85
CA ALA A 94 11.49 -5.43 15.91
C ALA A 94 12.39 -6.59 15.45
N ALA A 95 12.42 -6.89 14.14
CA ALA A 95 13.24 -7.95 13.56
C ALA A 95 14.65 -7.49 13.15
N ILE A 96 14.98 -6.20 13.28
CA ILE A 96 16.30 -5.66 12.93
C ILE A 96 17.25 -5.85 14.12
N ASP A 97 18.33 -6.57 13.89
CA ASP A 97 19.47 -6.57 14.78
C ASP A 97 20.37 -5.34 14.48
N VAL A 98 20.45 -4.44 15.46
CA VAL A 98 21.23 -3.19 15.32
C VAL A 98 22.73 -3.48 15.18
N ALA A 99 23.21 -4.58 15.76
CA ALA A 99 24.63 -4.98 15.69
C ALA A 99 25.01 -5.61 14.33
N CYS A 100 24.03 -6.19 13.63
CA CYS A 100 24.24 -6.85 12.34
C CYS A 100 23.10 -6.51 11.36
N CYS A 101 23.04 -5.24 10.97
CA CYS A 101 21.94 -4.72 10.15
C CYS A 101 22.07 -5.20 8.69
N ASP A 102 21.14 -6.05 8.25
CA ASP A 102 21.03 -6.48 6.86
C ASP A 102 20.53 -5.33 5.96
N PRO A 103 21.32 -4.91 4.95
CA PRO A 103 20.89 -3.88 3.98
C PRO A 103 19.57 -4.20 3.28
N HIS A 104 19.19 -5.49 3.20
CA HIS A 104 17.92 -5.90 2.63
C HIS A 104 16.74 -5.53 3.53
N GLN A 105 16.89 -5.64 4.86
CA GLN A 105 15.87 -5.23 5.82
C GLN A 105 15.67 -3.71 5.78
N LEU A 106 16.75 -2.93 5.68
CA LEU A 106 16.66 -1.47 5.53
C LEU A 106 15.92 -1.07 4.25
N ARG A 107 16.22 -1.71 3.13
CA ARG A 107 15.49 -1.46 1.86
C ARG A 107 14.00 -1.76 1.97
N ARG A 108 13.61 -2.76 2.76
CA ARG A 108 12.20 -3.07 3.03
C ARG A 108 11.52 -1.96 3.82
N LEU A 109 12.17 -1.39 4.84
CA LEU A 109 11.66 -0.24 5.60
C LEU A 109 11.47 0.99 4.71
N VAL A 110 12.48 1.32 3.89
CA VAL A 110 12.39 2.44 2.94
C VAL A 110 11.25 2.24 1.94
N ALA A 111 11.00 1.01 1.50
CA ALA A 111 9.88 0.72 0.61
C ALA A 111 8.51 1.03 1.24
N LEU A 112 8.37 0.93 2.58
CA LEU A 112 7.12 1.28 3.29
C LEU A 112 6.78 2.77 3.19
N ASP A 113 7.77 3.66 3.08
CA ASP A 113 7.53 5.11 2.99
C ASP A 113 6.70 5.49 1.75
N ARG A 114 6.84 4.72 0.67
CA ARG A 114 6.01 4.92 -0.53
C ARG A 114 4.53 4.58 -0.27
N TYR A 115 4.26 3.48 0.42
CA TYR A 115 2.90 3.09 0.79
C TYR A 115 2.29 4.10 1.75
N GLU A 116 3.06 4.55 2.74
CA GLU A 116 2.61 5.53 3.73
C GLU A 116 2.28 6.89 3.10
N ARG A 117 3.15 7.41 2.24
CA ARG A 117 2.88 8.65 1.46
C ARG A 117 1.63 8.53 0.61
N TYR A 118 1.41 7.39 -0.03
CA TYR A 118 0.22 7.15 -0.83
C TYR A 118 -1.05 7.14 0.02
N ALA A 119 -1.05 6.43 1.14
CA ALA A 119 -2.19 6.37 2.07
C ALA A 119 -2.50 7.75 2.70
N HIS A 120 -1.47 8.52 3.08
CA HIS A 120 -1.64 9.91 3.53
C HIS A 120 -2.26 10.81 2.45
N THR A 121 -1.83 10.66 1.21
CA THR A 121 -2.38 11.43 0.08
C THR A 121 -3.84 11.09 -0.15
N LYS A 122 -4.20 9.80 -0.12
CA LYS A 122 -5.60 9.36 -0.20
C LYS A 122 -6.44 9.99 0.91
N ARG A 123 -5.98 9.87 2.17
CA ARG A 123 -6.69 10.43 3.33
C ARG A 123 -6.92 11.93 3.17
N ARG A 124 -5.85 12.69 2.86
CA ARG A 124 -5.93 14.14 2.69
C ARG A 124 -6.91 14.54 1.59
N ARG A 125 -6.91 13.84 0.43
CA ARG A 125 -7.84 14.11 -0.67
C ARG A 125 -9.29 13.82 -0.28
N ALA A 126 -9.53 12.76 0.47
CA ALA A 126 -10.87 12.42 0.93
C ALA A 126 -11.36 13.41 2.01
N SER A 127 -10.49 13.79 2.96
CA SER A 127 -10.84 14.79 4.00
C SER A 127 -11.10 16.19 3.44
N ALA A 128 -10.53 16.54 2.29
CA ALA A 128 -10.78 17.84 1.65
C ALA A 128 -12.17 17.93 0.97
N LYS A 129 -12.92 16.83 0.94
CA LYS A 129 -14.28 16.76 0.39
C LYS A 129 -15.36 16.72 1.48
N LEU A 130 -14.98 16.69 2.75
CA LEU A 130 -15.85 16.75 3.92
C LEU A 130 -16.12 18.19 4.32
#